data_dfb63c092cbcaa9444ab41c6e2f69047
#
_entry.id   dfb63c092cbcaa9444ab41c6e2f69047
#
_cell.length_a   1.000
_cell.length_b   1.000
_cell.length_c   1.000
_cell.angle_alpha   90.00
_cell.angle_beta   90.00
_cell.angle_gamma   90.00
#
_symmetry.space_group_name_H-M   'P 1'
#
loop_
_entity.id
_entity.type
_entity.pdbx_description
1 polymer ?
#
loop_
_entity_poly.entity_id
_entity_poly.type
_entity_poly.pdbx_seq_one_letter_code
_entity_poly.pdbx_strand_id
1 'polypeptide(L)'
;MANAKDLTSSAPLKVLLYGPAGTRKTTLAATFPNPHFVDFDNGMRTIRGQSVHYVTINGRETTDPDFLAIPACKAVAKASAFIKGQKYLEHLANTLKEEDTLVLDSLTFYGNYAMDHALALAGRPTPQLQDWGTARKMVEISLEALKSAACNLIIITHEDFEKDEEQGYISFQPKGVTGNQGRILGTFFDEVWRAGIVHGQGVDKGKMTYTLTTVPSKRAEGKSRSNLPATIENPTYEKIKGLIK
;
A
#
# COMPACT_ATOMS: atom_id res chain seq x y z
N MET A 1 1.98 -1.43 33.25
CA MET A 1 2.86 -0.79 32.24
C MET A 1 3.25 -1.86 31.25
N ALA A 2 3.15 -1.60 29.95
CA ALA A 2 3.66 -2.51 28.91
C ALA A 2 5.20 -2.53 28.98
N ASN A 3 5.79 -3.71 28.78
CA ASN A 3 7.24 -3.88 28.78
C ASN A 3 7.68 -4.28 27.36
N ALA A 4 8.69 -3.60 26.82
CA ALA A 4 9.20 -3.90 25.48
C ALA A 4 9.76 -5.35 25.34
N LYS A 5 10.12 -5.99 26.44
CA LYS A 5 10.52 -7.42 26.46
C LYS A 5 9.37 -8.37 26.14
N ASP A 6 8.13 -7.91 26.33
CA ASP A 6 6.92 -8.71 26.09
C ASP A 6 6.40 -8.56 24.63
N LEU A 7 7.07 -7.70 23.84
CA LEU A 7 6.77 -7.57 22.41
C LEU A 7 7.24 -8.84 21.70
N THR A 8 6.28 -9.60 21.20
CA THR A 8 6.56 -10.82 20.43
C THR A 8 6.83 -10.48 18.97
N SER A 9 7.68 -11.24 18.30
CA SER A 9 7.93 -11.17 16.85
C SER A 9 6.70 -11.56 16.00
N SER A 10 5.58 -11.94 16.65
CA SER A 10 4.34 -12.39 16.02
C SER A 10 3.35 -11.25 15.76
N ALA A 11 3.69 -10.00 16.05
CA ALA A 11 2.78 -8.87 15.78
C ALA A 11 2.48 -8.75 14.28
N PRO A 12 1.23 -8.40 13.91
CA PRO A 12 0.85 -8.18 12.51
C PRO A 12 1.73 -7.14 11.83
N LEU A 13 2.18 -7.45 10.60
CA LEU A 13 3.06 -6.58 9.82
C LEU A 13 2.30 -5.36 9.30
N LYS A 14 2.88 -4.17 9.43
CA LYS A 14 2.39 -2.92 8.86
C LYS A 14 3.36 -2.47 7.76
N VAL A 15 3.00 -2.75 6.52
CA VAL A 15 3.90 -2.67 5.35
C VAL A 15 3.47 -1.58 4.38
N LEU A 16 4.40 -0.72 4.00
CA LEU A 16 4.32 0.11 2.79
C LEU A 16 5.16 -0.56 1.69
N LEU A 17 4.50 -1.06 0.66
CA LEU A 17 5.12 -1.76 -0.47
C LEU A 17 5.09 -0.87 -1.72
N TYR A 18 6.24 -0.42 -2.20
CA TYR A 18 6.32 0.46 -3.35
C TYR A 18 7.28 -0.04 -4.43
N GLY A 19 7.24 0.55 -5.61
CA GLY A 19 8.12 0.22 -6.72
C GLY A 19 7.45 0.39 -8.08
N PRO A 20 8.18 0.19 -9.19
CA PRO A 20 7.68 0.32 -10.54
C PRO A 20 6.53 -0.63 -10.85
N ALA A 21 5.77 -0.33 -11.90
CA ALA A 21 4.79 -1.29 -12.44
C ALA A 21 5.48 -2.60 -12.86
N GLY A 22 4.79 -3.72 -12.73
CA GLY A 22 5.32 -5.04 -13.13
C GLY A 22 6.27 -5.72 -12.14
N THR A 23 6.57 -5.10 -10.97
CA THR A 23 7.46 -5.69 -9.95
C THR A 23 6.78 -6.68 -9.00
N ARG A 24 5.59 -7.17 -9.35
CA ARG A 24 4.81 -8.18 -8.60
C ARG A 24 4.38 -7.77 -7.19
N LYS A 25 4.12 -6.49 -6.95
CA LYS A 25 3.63 -6.03 -5.63
C LYS A 25 2.32 -6.70 -5.22
N THR A 26 1.31 -6.66 -6.09
CA THR A 26 0.01 -7.33 -5.89
C THR A 26 0.18 -8.84 -5.70
N THR A 27 1.06 -9.47 -6.48
CA THR A 27 1.35 -10.92 -6.36
C THR A 27 1.97 -11.25 -5.01
N LEU A 28 2.90 -10.42 -4.51
CA LEU A 28 3.49 -10.59 -3.19
C LEU A 28 2.43 -10.45 -2.09
N ALA A 29 1.61 -9.40 -2.14
CA ALA A 29 0.54 -9.18 -1.18
C ALA A 29 -0.46 -10.35 -1.14
N ALA A 30 -0.75 -10.96 -2.29
CA ALA A 30 -1.61 -12.13 -2.39
C ALA A 30 -1.03 -13.42 -1.76
N THR A 31 0.27 -13.45 -1.41
CA THR A 31 0.86 -14.59 -0.68
C THR A 31 0.65 -14.51 0.83
N PHE A 32 0.17 -13.39 1.35
CA PHE A 32 -0.11 -13.22 2.77
C PHE A 32 -1.36 -13.98 3.19
N PRO A 33 -1.53 -14.28 4.50
CA PRO A 33 -2.67 -15.07 4.97
C PRO A 33 -3.99 -14.31 4.78
N ASN A 34 -5.01 -15.02 4.29
CA ASN A 34 -6.38 -14.52 4.09
C ASN A 34 -6.43 -13.07 3.54
N PRO A 35 -5.90 -12.79 2.34
CA PRO A 35 -5.77 -11.42 1.87
C PRO A 35 -7.13 -10.87 1.40
N HIS A 36 -7.48 -9.68 1.93
CA HIS A 36 -8.65 -8.89 1.57
C HIS A 36 -8.19 -7.62 0.85
N PHE A 37 -8.38 -7.58 -0.47
CA PHE A 37 -7.96 -6.46 -1.30
C PHE A 37 -9.07 -5.41 -1.44
N VAL A 38 -8.70 -4.16 -1.23
CA VAL A 38 -9.46 -2.99 -1.70
C VAL A 38 -8.73 -2.45 -2.91
N ASP A 39 -9.28 -2.79 -4.10
CA ASP A 39 -8.67 -2.54 -5.39
C ASP A 39 -9.16 -1.22 -5.98
N PHE A 40 -8.26 -0.25 -6.15
CA PHE A 40 -8.55 1.07 -6.69
C PHE A 40 -8.04 1.27 -8.12
N ASP A 41 -7.18 0.39 -8.63
CA ASP A 41 -6.59 0.51 -9.97
C ASP A 41 -7.08 -0.55 -10.98
N ASN A 42 -8.02 -1.42 -10.54
CA ASN A 42 -8.56 -2.50 -11.34
C ASN A 42 -7.50 -3.55 -11.73
N GLY A 43 -6.55 -3.82 -10.83
CA GLY A 43 -5.36 -4.64 -11.03
C GLY A 43 -5.52 -6.13 -10.76
N MET A 44 -6.68 -6.62 -10.30
CA MET A 44 -6.88 -7.98 -9.80
C MET A 44 -6.65 -9.10 -10.83
N ARG A 45 -6.60 -8.77 -12.13
CA ARG A 45 -6.21 -9.74 -13.17
C ARG A 45 -4.83 -10.34 -12.95
N THR A 46 -3.95 -9.62 -12.28
CA THR A 46 -2.56 -10.04 -11.97
C THR A 46 -2.51 -11.31 -11.11
N ILE A 47 -3.51 -11.51 -10.26
CA ILE A 47 -3.61 -12.63 -9.31
C ILE A 47 -4.77 -13.58 -9.64
N ARG A 48 -5.16 -13.61 -10.93
CA ARG A 48 -6.22 -14.51 -11.41
C ARG A 48 -5.92 -15.97 -11.04
N GLY A 49 -6.93 -16.66 -10.49
CA GLY A 49 -6.84 -18.05 -10.06
C GLY A 49 -6.30 -18.27 -8.66
N GLN A 50 -5.95 -17.20 -7.95
CA GLN A 50 -5.62 -17.28 -6.52
C GLN A 50 -6.88 -17.10 -5.66
N SER A 51 -6.89 -17.74 -4.47
CA SER A 51 -7.98 -17.59 -3.50
C SER A 51 -7.78 -16.31 -2.70
N VAL A 52 -8.35 -15.21 -3.18
CA VAL A 52 -8.29 -13.90 -2.52
C VAL A 52 -9.66 -13.26 -2.51
N HIS A 53 -9.98 -12.53 -1.44
CA HIS A 53 -11.16 -11.66 -1.38
C HIS A 53 -10.81 -10.29 -1.92
N TYR A 54 -11.65 -9.71 -2.78
CA TYR A 54 -11.41 -8.36 -3.26
C TYR A 54 -12.71 -7.60 -3.58
N VAL A 55 -12.69 -6.30 -3.38
CA VAL A 55 -13.70 -5.36 -3.84
C VAL A 55 -13.03 -4.26 -4.65
N THR A 56 -13.48 -4.06 -5.90
CA THR A 56 -12.99 -2.97 -6.75
C THR A 56 -13.81 -1.71 -6.52
N ILE A 57 -13.14 -0.62 -6.18
CA ILE A 57 -13.75 0.69 -5.92
C ILE A 57 -13.28 1.70 -6.95
N ASN A 58 -14.23 2.28 -7.66
CA ASN A 58 -13.99 3.28 -8.70
C ASN A 58 -15.05 4.39 -8.66
N GLY A 59 -15.04 5.31 -9.64
CA GLY A 59 -15.97 6.42 -9.73
C GLY A 59 -17.44 6.04 -10.01
N ARG A 60 -17.73 4.77 -10.34
CA ARG A 60 -19.10 4.31 -10.63
C ARG A 60 -19.80 3.86 -9.35
N GLU A 61 -21.15 3.81 -9.40
CA GLU A 61 -21.93 3.13 -8.35
C GLU A 61 -21.46 1.68 -8.21
N THR A 62 -21.24 1.21 -6.98
CA THR A 62 -20.86 -0.18 -6.75
C THR A 62 -22.09 -1.07 -6.65
N THR A 63 -22.02 -2.22 -7.32
CA THR A 63 -23.01 -3.30 -7.23
C THR A 63 -22.41 -4.55 -6.59
N ASP A 64 -21.21 -4.43 -6.04
CA ASP A 64 -20.51 -5.53 -5.40
C ASP A 64 -21.31 -6.04 -4.18
N PRO A 65 -21.65 -7.34 -4.11
CA PRO A 65 -22.50 -7.89 -3.05
C PRO A 65 -21.81 -7.83 -1.68
N ASP A 66 -20.50 -8.03 -1.59
CA ASP A 66 -19.77 -7.99 -0.31
C ASP A 66 -19.74 -6.55 0.24
N PHE A 67 -19.55 -5.57 -0.64
CA PHE A 67 -19.66 -4.16 -0.27
C PHE A 67 -21.07 -3.79 0.19
N LEU A 68 -22.10 -4.23 -0.53
CA LEU A 68 -23.49 -3.90 -0.26
C LEU A 68 -24.08 -4.65 0.95
N ALA A 69 -23.46 -5.76 1.36
CA ALA A 69 -23.85 -6.48 2.58
C ALA A 69 -23.56 -5.68 3.87
N ILE A 70 -22.65 -4.70 3.79
CA ILE A 70 -22.26 -3.85 4.92
C ILE A 70 -23.15 -2.60 4.95
N PRO A 71 -24.01 -2.38 5.98
CA PRO A 71 -24.95 -1.26 5.99
C PRO A 71 -24.30 0.12 5.78
N ALA A 72 -23.16 0.39 6.42
CA ALA A 72 -22.43 1.64 6.28
C ALA A 72 -21.90 1.84 4.85
N CYS A 73 -21.43 0.78 4.18
CA CYS A 73 -20.98 0.80 2.80
C CYS A 73 -22.14 0.96 1.82
N LYS A 74 -23.24 0.24 2.05
CA LYS A 74 -24.46 0.36 1.25
C LYS A 74 -24.99 1.80 1.24
N ALA A 75 -24.94 2.50 2.37
CA ALA A 75 -25.37 3.89 2.48
C ALA A 75 -24.55 4.85 1.58
N VAL A 76 -23.31 4.49 1.25
CA VAL A 76 -22.40 5.30 0.41
C VAL A 76 -22.14 4.71 -0.97
N ALA A 77 -22.92 3.72 -1.42
CA ALA A 77 -22.71 3.01 -2.69
C ALA A 77 -22.67 3.94 -3.92
N LYS A 78 -23.35 5.09 -3.85
CA LYS A 78 -23.40 6.14 -4.89
C LYS A 78 -22.46 7.31 -4.63
N ALA A 79 -21.72 7.30 -3.53
CA ALA A 79 -20.77 8.37 -3.20
C ALA A 79 -19.52 8.33 -4.07
N SER A 80 -18.61 9.31 -3.88
CA SER A 80 -17.32 9.31 -4.56
C SER A 80 -16.51 8.05 -4.22
N ALA A 81 -15.58 7.67 -5.11
CA ALA A 81 -14.71 6.53 -4.88
C ALA A 81 -13.91 6.64 -3.58
N PHE A 82 -13.49 7.87 -3.22
CA PHE A 82 -12.80 8.12 -1.96
C PHE A 82 -13.67 7.73 -0.75
N ILE A 83 -14.90 8.22 -0.67
CA ILE A 83 -15.82 7.93 0.46
C ILE A 83 -16.18 6.45 0.54
N LYS A 84 -16.45 5.80 -0.61
CA LYS A 84 -16.67 4.35 -0.66
C LYS A 84 -15.47 3.58 -0.13
N GLY A 85 -14.28 3.93 -0.62
CA GLY A 85 -13.04 3.31 -0.19
C GLY A 85 -12.78 3.49 1.30
N GLN A 86 -12.93 4.71 1.80
CA GLN A 86 -12.76 5.00 3.22
C GLN A 86 -13.69 4.14 4.10
N LYS A 87 -14.98 4.08 3.76
CA LYS A 87 -15.95 3.29 4.54
C LYS A 87 -15.68 1.80 4.52
N TYR A 88 -15.27 1.27 3.37
CA TYR A 88 -14.94 -0.15 3.27
C TYR A 88 -13.63 -0.50 3.99
N LEU A 89 -12.60 0.33 3.85
CA LEU A 89 -11.34 0.17 4.58
C LEU A 89 -11.54 0.26 6.10
N GLU A 90 -12.34 1.23 6.59
CA GLU A 90 -12.70 1.34 8.00
C GLU A 90 -13.40 0.07 8.51
N HIS A 91 -14.34 -0.48 7.72
CA HIS A 91 -15.04 -1.71 8.09
C HIS A 91 -14.05 -2.88 8.20
N LEU A 92 -13.21 -3.10 7.19
CA LEU A 92 -12.23 -4.19 7.20
C LEU A 92 -11.23 -4.03 8.35
N ALA A 93 -10.73 -2.83 8.60
CA ALA A 93 -9.79 -2.57 9.69
C ALA A 93 -10.37 -2.91 11.08
N ASN A 94 -11.70 -2.79 11.24
CA ASN A 94 -12.40 -3.08 12.50
C ASN A 94 -12.88 -4.55 12.62
N THR A 95 -12.90 -5.31 11.52
CA THR A 95 -13.49 -6.67 11.50
C THR A 95 -12.48 -7.77 11.27
N LEU A 96 -11.39 -7.48 10.54
CA LEU A 96 -10.31 -8.44 10.28
C LEU A 96 -9.49 -8.70 11.56
N LYS A 97 -8.98 -9.92 11.67
CA LYS A 97 -8.24 -10.43 12.82
C LYS A 97 -6.75 -10.59 12.50
N GLU A 98 -5.96 -11.01 13.49
CA GLU A 98 -4.50 -11.19 13.35
C GLU A 98 -4.09 -12.16 12.25
N GLU A 99 -4.92 -13.17 11.96
CA GLU A 99 -4.71 -14.14 10.89
C GLU A 99 -5.03 -13.62 9.49
N ASP A 100 -5.61 -12.43 9.37
CA ASP A 100 -6.03 -11.84 8.09
C ASP A 100 -5.01 -10.80 7.60
N THR A 101 -5.18 -10.40 6.34
CA THR A 101 -4.39 -9.33 5.72
C THR A 101 -5.29 -8.35 5.00
N LEU A 102 -5.24 -7.08 5.39
CA LEU A 102 -5.85 -5.98 4.66
C LEU A 102 -4.87 -5.42 3.63
N VAL A 103 -5.27 -5.39 2.37
CA VAL A 103 -4.46 -4.85 1.27
C VAL A 103 -5.16 -3.67 0.60
N LEU A 104 -4.52 -2.51 0.56
CA LEU A 104 -4.94 -1.37 -0.24
C LEU A 104 -4.10 -1.32 -1.52
N ASP A 105 -4.71 -1.56 -2.68
CA ASP A 105 -4.05 -1.57 -3.99
C ASP A 105 -4.78 -0.64 -4.98
N SER A 106 -4.29 0.57 -5.25
CA SER A 106 -3.10 1.18 -4.72
C SER A 106 -3.40 2.55 -4.07
N LEU A 107 -2.52 2.95 -3.15
CA LEU A 107 -2.56 4.28 -2.51
C LEU A 107 -2.48 5.41 -3.54
N THR A 108 -1.76 5.21 -4.64
CA THR A 108 -1.67 6.19 -5.73
C THR A 108 -3.06 6.53 -6.28
N PHE A 109 -3.89 5.53 -6.59
CA PHE A 109 -5.25 5.76 -7.09
C PHE A 109 -6.19 6.25 -5.99
N TYR A 110 -6.07 5.72 -4.78
CA TYR A 110 -6.81 6.22 -3.62
C TYR A 110 -6.55 7.71 -3.37
N GLY A 111 -5.29 8.14 -3.51
CA GLY A 111 -4.89 9.55 -3.44
C GLY A 111 -5.49 10.42 -4.56
N ASN A 112 -5.57 9.89 -5.79
CA ASN A 112 -6.25 10.58 -6.89
C ASN A 112 -7.74 10.76 -6.57
N TYR A 113 -8.42 9.75 -6.05
CA TYR A 113 -9.82 9.86 -5.62
C TYR A 113 -10.03 10.81 -4.45
N ALA A 114 -9.04 10.93 -3.54
CA ALA A 114 -9.07 11.96 -2.50
C ALA A 114 -8.99 13.37 -3.09
N MET A 115 -8.17 13.58 -4.12
CA MET A 115 -8.10 14.86 -4.85
C MET A 115 -9.42 15.15 -5.57
N ASP A 116 -9.99 14.19 -6.30
CA ASP A 116 -11.28 14.35 -6.97
C ASP A 116 -12.37 14.73 -5.97
N HIS A 117 -12.37 14.10 -4.79
CA HIS A 117 -13.31 14.43 -3.72
C HIS A 117 -13.08 15.84 -3.15
N ALA A 118 -11.84 16.24 -2.92
CA ALA A 118 -11.50 17.60 -2.47
C ALA A 118 -11.95 18.67 -3.47
N LEU A 119 -11.78 18.43 -4.78
CA LEU A 119 -12.24 19.33 -5.83
C LEU A 119 -13.77 19.42 -5.89
N ALA A 120 -14.48 18.30 -5.72
CA ALA A 120 -15.92 18.28 -5.67
C ALA A 120 -16.45 19.10 -4.48
N LEU A 121 -15.83 18.97 -3.29
CA LEU A 121 -16.18 19.80 -2.11
C LEU A 121 -15.89 21.28 -2.33
N ALA A 122 -14.82 21.60 -3.06
CA ALA A 122 -14.43 22.98 -3.38
C ALA A 122 -15.26 23.59 -4.54
N GLY A 123 -16.09 22.79 -5.24
CA GLY A 123 -16.92 23.22 -6.34
C GLY A 123 -16.14 23.68 -7.58
N ARG A 124 -14.96 23.13 -7.85
CA ARG A 124 -14.12 23.53 -8.97
C ARG A 124 -13.43 22.32 -9.65
N PRO A 125 -13.18 22.43 -10.98
CA PRO A 125 -12.61 21.30 -11.74
C PRO A 125 -11.08 21.23 -11.71
N THR A 126 -10.38 22.30 -11.28
CA THR A 126 -8.92 22.42 -11.35
C THR A 126 -8.31 22.58 -9.96
N PRO A 127 -7.30 21.80 -9.59
CA PRO A 127 -6.69 21.88 -8.27
C PRO A 127 -5.92 23.19 -8.07
N GLN A 128 -6.08 23.76 -6.88
CA GLN A 128 -5.27 24.83 -6.35
C GLN A 128 -4.35 24.29 -5.24
N LEU A 129 -3.38 25.07 -4.81
CA LEU A 129 -2.37 24.63 -3.82
C LEU A 129 -3.01 24.05 -2.54
N GLN A 130 -4.08 24.65 -2.07
CA GLN A 130 -4.80 24.21 -0.85
C GLN A 130 -5.48 22.85 -1.00
N ASP A 131 -5.89 22.45 -2.23
CA ASP A 131 -6.57 21.17 -2.46
C ASP A 131 -5.60 20.01 -2.31
N TRP A 132 -4.34 20.20 -2.67
CA TRP A 132 -3.29 19.22 -2.43
C TRP A 132 -3.09 18.96 -0.93
N GLY A 133 -3.13 20.02 -0.10
CA GLY A 133 -3.10 19.89 1.35
C GLY A 133 -4.32 19.14 1.90
N THR A 134 -5.50 19.44 1.37
CA THR A 134 -6.76 18.78 1.76
C THR A 134 -6.76 17.30 1.41
N ALA A 135 -6.46 16.95 0.15
CA ALA A 135 -6.40 15.56 -0.30
C ALA A 135 -5.35 14.76 0.46
N ARG A 136 -4.16 15.33 0.67
CA ARG A 136 -3.11 14.75 1.50
C ARG A 136 -3.60 14.44 2.91
N LYS A 137 -4.26 15.40 3.57
CA LYS A 137 -4.77 15.22 4.94
C LYS A 137 -5.84 14.14 5.02
N MET A 138 -6.72 14.04 4.02
CA MET A 138 -7.73 12.99 3.92
C MET A 138 -7.09 11.60 3.87
N VAL A 139 -6.04 11.42 3.05
CA VAL A 139 -5.30 10.16 2.96
C VAL A 139 -4.57 9.83 4.26
N GLU A 140 -3.90 10.81 4.89
CA GLU A 140 -3.21 10.63 6.16
C GLU A 140 -4.16 10.17 7.28
N ILE A 141 -5.35 10.76 7.38
CA ILE A 141 -6.39 10.35 8.34
C ILE A 141 -6.79 8.88 8.10
N SER A 142 -6.98 8.49 6.83
CA SER A 142 -7.30 7.09 6.50
C SER A 142 -6.16 6.15 6.91
N LEU A 143 -4.91 6.49 6.62
CA LEU A 143 -3.75 5.66 6.98
C LEU A 143 -3.57 5.53 8.50
N GLU A 144 -3.79 6.59 9.27
CA GLU A 144 -3.75 6.53 10.74
C GLU A 144 -4.83 5.59 11.29
N ALA A 145 -6.04 5.62 10.73
CA ALA A 145 -7.11 4.70 11.13
C ALA A 145 -6.75 3.23 10.81
N LEU A 146 -6.19 2.96 9.61
CA LEU A 146 -5.81 1.62 9.20
C LEU A 146 -4.65 1.04 10.01
N LYS A 147 -3.76 1.88 10.49
CA LYS A 147 -2.59 1.47 11.29
C LYS A 147 -2.98 0.74 12.58
N SER A 148 -4.15 1.05 13.15
CA SER A 148 -4.67 0.42 14.37
C SER A 148 -5.35 -0.94 14.13
N ALA A 149 -5.53 -1.40 12.88
CA ALA A 149 -6.13 -2.69 12.57
C ALA A 149 -5.36 -3.83 13.24
N ALA A 150 -6.07 -4.84 13.72
CA ALA A 150 -5.45 -6.01 14.37
C ALA A 150 -4.75 -6.96 13.38
N CYS A 151 -5.06 -6.86 12.08
CA CYS A 151 -4.56 -7.74 11.01
C CYS A 151 -3.23 -7.24 10.40
N ASN A 152 -2.62 -8.04 9.53
CA ASN A 152 -1.57 -7.53 8.65
C ASN A 152 -2.13 -6.42 7.76
N LEU A 153 -1.35 -5.38 7.53
CA LEU A 153 -1.71 -4.25 6.67
C LEU A 153 -0.66 -4.08 5.58
N ILE A 154 -1.07 -4.15 4.32
CA ILE A 154 -0.20 -3.88 3.18
C ILE A 154 -0.78 -2.73 2.38
N ILE A 155 -0.07 -1.62 2.31
CA ILE A 155 -0.39 -0.50 1.45
C ILE A 155 0.53 -0.54 0.24
N ILE A 156 -0.04 -0.78 -0.94
CA ILE A 156 0.71 -0.78 -2.20
C ILE A 156 0.67 0.62 -2.81
N THR A 157 1.82 1.12 -3.27
CA THR A 157 1.90 2.37 -4.02
C THR A 157 2.90 2.24 -5.18
N HIS A 158 2.80 3.14 -6.13
CA HIS A 158 3.83 3.30 -7.15
C HIS A 158 5.08 3.96 -6.55
N GLU A 159 6.15 4.01 -7.30
CA GLU A 159 7.30 4.83 -6.93
C GLU A 159 7.28 6.18 -7.62
N ASP A 160 7.86 7.14 -6.97
CA ASP A 160 8.25 8.43 -7.51
C ASP A 160 9.76 8.59 -7.38
N PHE A 161 10.34 9.55 -8.07
CA PHE A 161 11.77 9.80 -7.98
C PHE A 161 12.07 11.27 -7.75
N GLU A 162 13.15 11.52 -7.07
CA GLU A 162 13.72 12.84 -6.87
C GLU A 162 15.16 12.85 -7.38
N LYS A 163 15.50 13.89 -8.11
CA LYS A 163 16.85 14.11 -8.60
C LYS A 163 17.57 15.05 -7.64
N ASP A 164 18.63 14.55 -7.04
CA ASP A 164 19.58 15.39 -6.31
C ASP A 164 20.54 16.01 -7.33
N GLU A 165 20.35 17.29 -7.62
CA GLU A 165 21.14 18.01 -8.62
C GLU A 165 22.58 18.27 -8.14
N GLU A 166 22.80 18.41 -6.83
CA GLU A 166 24.12 18.66 -6.26
C GLU A 166 25.00 17.41 -6.27
N GLN A 167 24.41 16.26 -5.95
CA GLN A 167 25.12 15.00 -5.84
C GLN A 167 24.99 14.10 -7.09
N GLY A 168 24.17 14.48 -8.06
CA GLY A 168 24.04 13.82 -9.35
C GLY A 168 23.41 12.43 -9.31
N TYR A 169 22.62 12.08 -8.28
CA TYR A 169 21.92 10.81 -8.22
C TYR A 169 20.40 10.96 -8.21
N ILE A 170 19.72 9.88 -8.58
CA ILE A 170 18.26 9.75 -8.50
C ILE A 170 17.91 8.90 -7.27
N SER A 171 17.02 9.41 -6.41
CA SER A 171 16.46 8.71 -5.26
C SER A 171 15.01 8.33 -5.55
N PHE A 172 14.65 7.09 -5.25
CA PHE A 172 13.30 6.54 -5.40
C PHE A 172 12.58 6.53 -4.06
N GLN A 173 11.34 6.96 -4.06
CA GLN A 173 10.48 7.04 -2.86
C GLN A 173 9.07 6.54 -3.16
N PRO A 174 8.28 6.16 -2.12
CA PRO A 174 6.87 5.85 -2.30
C PRO A 174 6.12 7.05 -2.87
N LYS A 175 5.23 6.82 -3.84
CA LYS A 175 4.39 7.88 -4.39
C LYS A 175 3.25 8.19 -3.45
N GLY A 176 3.20 9.44 -2.95
CA GLY A 176 2.09 10.00 -2.18
C GLY A 176 1.14 10.83 -3.04
N VAL A 177 0.22 11.55 -2.40
CA VAL A 177 -0.65 12.55 -3.05
C VAL A 177 0.16 13.75 -3.53
N THR A 178 1.18 14.15 -2.75
CA THR A 178 2.14 15.21 -3.10
C THR A 178 3.56 14.63 -3.07
N GLY A 179 4.49 15.21 -3.85
CA GLY A 179 5.88 14.74 -3.90
C GLY A 179 6.54 14.63 -2.52
N ASN A 180 6.34 15.64 -1.67
CA ASN A 180 6.91 15.64 -0.30
C ASN A 180 6.26 14.62 0.64
N GLN A 181 5.07 14.12 0.34
CA GLN A 181 4.40 13.11 1.17
C GLN A 181 5.12 11.76 1.08
N GLY A 182 5.73 11.43 -0.04
CA GLY A 182 6.46 10.16 -0.22
C GLY A 182 7.45 9.89 0.90
N ARG A 183 8.24 10.89 1.29
CA ARG A 183 9.21 10.81 2.39
C ARG A 183 8.57 10.59 3.76
N ILE A 184 7.35 11.08 3.96
CA ILE A 184 6.64 10.99 5.25
C ILE A 184 5.89 9.67 5.36
N LEU A 185 5.44 9.08 4.24
CA LEU A 185 4.65 7.85 4.24
C LEU A 185 5.30 6.73 5.04
N GLY A 186 6.62 6.58 4.97
CA GLY A 186 7.37 5.58 5.72
C GLY A 186 7.23 5.69 7.25
N THR A 187 6.81 6.85 7.77
CA THR A 187 6.61 7.04 9.23
C THR A 187 5.36 6.32 9.75
N PHE A 188 4.38 6.06 8.90
CA PHE A 188 3.14 5.36 9.24
C PHE A 188 3.31 3.84 9.41
N PHE A 189 4.43 3.26 8.92
CA PHE A 189 4.60 1.82 8.81
C PHE A 189 5.83 1.33 9.56
N ASP A 190 5.80 0.06 9.96
CA ASP A 190 6.95 -0.60 10.58
C ASP A 190 7.94 -1.10 9.52
N GLU A 191 7.42 -1.43 8.36
CA GLU A 191 8.15 -1.94 7.23
C GLU A 191 7.91 -1.04 6.00
N VAL A 192 8.98 -0.65 5.30
CA VAL A 192 8.94 0.04 4.00
C VAL A 192 9.79 -0.75 3.04
N TRP A 193 9.14 -1.34 2.04
CA TRP A 193 9.78 -2.26 1.12
C TRP A 193 9.70 -1.76 -0.32
N ARG A 194 10.83 -1.75 -1.00
CA ARG A 194 10.89 -1.44 -2.42
C ARG A 194 10.94 -2.72 -3.24
N ALA A 195 9.91 -2.96 -4.05
CA ALA A 195 9.88 -4.05 -5.02
C ALA A 195 10.68 -3.67 -6.28
N GLY A 196 11.53 -4.57 -6.74
CA GLY A 196 12.36 -4.38 -7.92
C GLY A 196 12.52 -5.65 -8.74
N ILE A 197 13.24 -5.52 -9.86
CA ILE A 197 13.64 -6.63 -10.72
C ILE A 197 15.13 -6.50 -11.00
N VAL A 198 15.85 -7.59 -10.81
CA VAL A 198 17.25 -7.73 -11.24
C VAL A 198 17.30 -8.60 -12.47
N HIS A 199 17.93 -8.12 -13.51
CA HIS A 199 18.16 -8.87 -14.75
C HIS A 199 19.52 -9.56 -14.68
N GLY A 200 19.54 -10.85 -14.92
CA GLY A 200 20.76 -11.65 -14.95
C GLY A 200 21.71 -11.20 -16.05
N GLN A 201 23.00 -11.32 -15.80
CA GLN A 201 24.09 -11.00 -16.74
C GLN A 201 24.90 -12.26 -17.06
N GLY A 202 25.65 -12.23 -18.15
CA GLY A 202 26.51 -13.35 -18.56
C GLY A 202 25.71 -14.62 -18.87
N VAL A 203 26.01 -15.71 -18.19
CA VAL A 203 25.34 -17.02 -18.35
C VAL A 203 23.87 -17.00 -17.91
N ASP A 204 23.49 -16.07 -17.03
CA ASP A 204 22.10 -15.86 -16.55
C ASP A 204 21.34 -14.82 -17.40
N LYS A 205 21.86 -14.40 -18.55
CA LYS A 205 21.22 -13.44 -19.43
C LYS A 205 19.80 -13.91 -19.80
N GLY A 206 18.82 -13.05 -19.52
CA GLY A 206 17.38 -13.34 -19.71
C GLY A 206 16.65 -13.85 -18.48
N LYS A 207 17.37 -14.23 -17.41
CA LYS A 207 16.74 -14.55 -16.12
C LYS A 207 16.33 -13.27 -15.41
N MET A 208 15.11 -13.22 -14.90
CA MET A 208 14.61 -12.12 -14.07
C MET A 208 14.42 -12.61 -12.64
N THR A 209 14.99 -11.90 -11.68
CA THR A 209 14.80 -12.15 -10.25
C THR A 209 14.05 -10.97 -9.65
N TYR A 210 12.90 -11.26 -9.04
CA TYR A 210 12.14 -10.25 -8.30
C TYR A 210 12.79 -10.04 -6.95
N THR A 211 12.96 -8.78 -6.55
CA THR A 211 13.67 -8.42 -5.32
C THR A 211 12.83 -7.52 -4.46
N LEU A 212 13.04 -7.61 -3.16
CA LEU A 212 12.50 -6.72 -2.15
C LEU A 212 13.67 -6.09 -1.39
N THR A 213 13.80 -4.77 -1.47
CA THR A 213 14.78 -4.01 -0.68
C THR A 213 14.09 -3.47 0.57
N THR A 214 14.67 -3.74 1.73
CA THR A 214 14.06 -3.49 3.05
C THR A 214 14.81 -2.44 3.87
N VAL A 215 16.00 -2.03 3.44
CA VAL A 215 16.82 -1.04 4.13
C VAL A 215 16.97 0.22 3.27
N PRO A 216 17.14 1.39 3.88
CA PRO A 216 17.36 2.63 3.13
C PRO A 216 18.72 2.64 2.45
N SER A 217 18.80 3.33 1.34
CA SER A 217 20.05 3.62 0.61
C SER A 217 20.01 5.07 0.11
N LYS A 218 21.15 5.54 -0.46
CA LYS A 218 21.16 6.85 -1.13
C LYS A 218 20.16 6.94 -2.30
N ARG A 219 19.74 5.79 -2.85
CA ARG A 219 18.89 5.70 -4.05
C ARG A 219 17.49 5.22 -3.81
N ALA A 220 17.13 4.79 -2.60
CA ALA A 220 15.80 4.29 -2.33
C ALA A 220 15.47 4.36 -0.84
N GLU A 221 14.24 4.71 -0.53
CA GLU A 221 13.68 4.59 0.80
C GLU A 221 13.54 3.12 1.19
N GLY A 222 13.71 2.83 2.47
CA GLY A 222 13.53 1.49 3.03
C GLY A 222 13.49 1.55 4.55
N LYS A 223 12.85 0.57 5.17
CA LYS A 223 12.76 0.46 6.63
C LYS A 223 12.37 -0.96 6.99
N SER A 224 13.02 -1.54 7.98
CA SER A 224 12.58 -2.78 8.61
C SER A 224 12.77 -2.69 10.12
N ARG A 225 11.68 -2.85 10.86
CA ARG A 225 11.70 -3.02 12.32
C ARG A 225 11.81 -4.49 12.72
N SER A 226 11.58 -5.40 11.76
CA SER A 226 11.67 -6.86 11.96
C SER A 226 13.07 -7.42 11.67
N ASN A 227 14.08 -6.56 11.50
CA ASN A 227 15.46 -6.92 11.18
C ASN A 227 15.59 -7.82 9.94
N LEU A 228 14.80 -7.57 8.91
CA LEU A 228 14.88 -8.29 7.64
C LEU A 228 16.23 -8.05 6.94
N PRO A 229 16.72 -9.03 6.15
CA PRO A 229 17.90 -8.84 5.29
C PRO A 229 17.70 -7.67 4.32
N ALA A 230 18.76 -6.97 3.97
CA ALA A 230 18.73 -5.80 3.08
C ALA A 230 18.03 -6.07 1.74
N THR A 231 18.14 -7.30 1.24
CA THR A 231 17.48 -7.74 0.00
C THR A 231 16.92 -9.15 0.18
N ILE A 232 15.69 -9.36 -0.30
CA ILE A 232 15.03 -10.66 -0.34
C ILE A 232 14.70 -10.95 -1.81
N GLU A 233 15.24 -12.03 -2.35
CA GLU A 233 14.97 -12.49 -3.71
C GLU A 233 13.71 -13.33 -3.76
N ASN A 234 12.91 -13.17 -4.82
CA ASN A 234 11.65 -13.89 -5.04
C ASN A 234 10.82 -13.96 -3.75
N PRO A 235 10.40 -12.80 -3.20
CA PRO A 235 9.74 -12.72 -1.91
C PRO A 235 8.36 -13.37 -1.94
N THR A 236 8.03 -14.07 -0.85
CA THR A 236 6.70 -14.55 -0.49
C THR A 236 6.50 -14.32 1.00
N TYR A 237 5.26 -14.35 1.47
CA TYR A 237 4.98 -14.23 2.90
C TYR A 237 5.75 -15.27 3.74
N GLU A 238 5.70 -16.53 3.36
CA GLU A 238 6.38 -17.61 4.09
C GLU A 238 7.89 -17.36 4.19
N LYS A 239 8.51 -16.91 3.11
CA LYS A 239 9.93 -16.57 3.11
C LYS A 239 10.22 -15.40 4.04
N ILE A 240 9.41 -14.35 3.99
CA ILE A 240 9.55 -13.17 4.85
C ILE A 240 9.36 -13.55 6.31
N LYS A 241 8.30 -14.30 6.63
CA LYS A 241 8.01 -14.78 7.97
C LYS A 241 9.17 -15.60 8.57
N GLY A 242 9.79 -16.45 7.76
CA GLY A 242 10.97 -17.24 8.18
C GLY A 242 12.23 -16.41 8.43
N LEU A 243 12.27 -15.16 7.99
CA LEU A 243 13.41 -14.23 8.17
C LEU A 243 13.22 -13.25 9.34
N ILE A 244 12.00 -13.08 9.84
CA ILE A 244 11.70 -12.25 11.02
C ILE A 244 12.28 -12.93 12.25
N LYS A 245 13.03 -12.17 13.05
CA LYS A 245 13.73 -12.65 14.25
C LYS A 245 13.08 -12.13 15.51
#